data_980de3c3fd1b1d2273bc8cb8155b6aa7
#
_entry.id   980de3c3fd1b1d2273bc8cb8155b6aa7
#
_cell.length_a   1.000
_cell.length_b   1.000
_cell.length_c   1.000
_cell.angle_alpha   90.00
_cell.angle_beta   90.00
_cell.angle_gamma   90.00
#
_symmetry.space_group_name_H-M   'P 1'
#
loop_
_entity.id
_entity.type
_entity.pdbx_description
1 polymer ?
#
loop_
_entity_poly.entity_id
_entity_poly.type
_entity_poly.pdbx_seq_one_letter_code
_entity_poly.pdbx_strand_id
1 'polypeptide(L)' 'MVYEVANGVLIYYLPEELDHYAADMLKRKTAHVFDEEEIRYLIFDFSKTQFMDSS' A
#
# COMPACT_ATOMS: atom_id res chain seq x y z
N MET A 1 -1.69 -1.49 8.47
CA MET A 1 -1.08 -0.75 7.35
C MET A 1 -1.80 0.59 7.20
N VAL A 2 -1.05 1.66 7.10
CA VAL A 2 -1.59 3.02 7.08
C VAL A 2 -1.73 3.52 5.65
N TYR A 3 -2.80 4.21 5.38
CA TYR A 3 -2.99 4.81 4.07
C TYR A 3 -3.74 6.14 4.18
N GLU A 4 -3.61 6.95 3.15
CA GLU A 4 -4.34 8.22 3.02
C GLU A 4 -4.97 8.31 1.65
N VAL A 5 -6.16 8.93 1.59
CA VAL A 5 -6.83 9.21 0.33
C VAL A 5 -7.14 10.70 0.29
N ALA A 6 -6.68 11.37 -0.74
CA ALA A 6 -6.96 12.79 -0.92
C ALA A 6 -6.95 13.13 -2.41
N ASN A 7 -8.03 13.77 -2.88
CA ASN A 7 -8.15 14.26 -4.26
C ASN A 7 -7.89 13.17 -5.32
N GLY A 8 -8.37 11.97 -5.05
CA GLY A 8 -8.20 10.86 -5.97
C GLY A 8 -6.84 10.20 -5.92
N VAL A 9 -6.01 10.56 -4.95
CA VAL A 9 -4.69 9.95 -4.76
C VAL A 9 -4.73 9.06 -3.54
N LEU A 10 -4.36 7.81 -3.72
CA LEU A 10 -4.24 6.84 -2.63
C LEU A 10 -2.77 6.60 -2.34
N ILE A 11 -2.36 6.87 -1.11
CA ILE A 11 -0.98 6.67 -0.68
C ILE A 11 -0.95 5.62 0.41
N TYR A 12 -0.19 4.55 0.19
CA TYR A 12 0.05 3.53 1.20
C TYR A 12 1.43 3.71 1.81
N TYR A 13 1.47 3.78 3.14
CA TYR A 13 2.72 3.83 3.89
C TYR A 13 3.05 2.41 4.29
N LEU A 14 4.03 1.82 3.63
CA LEU A 14 4.34 0.42 3.81
C LEU A 14 5.16 0.18 5.09
N PRO A 15 5.01 -1.00 5.71
CA PRO A 15 5.72 -1.31 6.95
C PRO A 15 7.19 -1.59 6.70
N GLU A 16 7.96 -1.68 7.78
CA GLU A 16 9.38 -2.02 7.68
C GLU A 16 9.60 -3.36 7.01
N GLU A 17 8.76 -4.33 7.33
CA GLU A 17 8.83 -5.65 6.72
C GLU A 17 7.59 -5.88 5.89
N LEU A 18 7.79 -6.16 4.63
CA LEU A 18 6.70 -6.48 3.71
C LEU A 18 6.80 -7.96 3.36
N ASP A 19 6.21 -8.80 4.19
CA ASP A 19 6.20 -10.22 3.95
C ASP A 19 5.01 -10.60 3.07
N HIS A 20 4.88 -11.90 2.82
CA HIS A 20 3.82 -12.42 1.97
C HIS A 20 2.44 -12.10 2.50
N TYR A 21 2.27 -12.19 3.81
CA TYR A 21 1.00 -11.92 4.47
C TYR A 21 0.63 -10.43 4.33
N ALA A 22 1.60 -9.55 4.57
CA ALA A 22 1.35 -8.11 4.45
C ALA A 22 1.04 -7.71 3.01
N ALA A 23 1.70 -8.34 2.05
CA ALA A 23 1.44 -8.08 0.63
C ALA A 23 0.02 -8.50 0.24
N ASP A 24 -0.45 -9.62 0.76
CA ASP A 24 -1.80 -10.09 0.50
C ASP A 24 -2.85 -9.14 1.09
N MET A 25 -2.61 -8.69 2.31
CA MET A 25 -3.49 -7.72 2.96
C MET A 25 -3.54 -6.40 2.21
N LEU A 26 -2.40 -5.94 1.71
CA LEU A 26 -2.32 -4.73 0.92
C LEU A 26 -3.18 -4.84 -0.35
N LYS A 27 -3.08 -5.97 -1.00
CA LYS A 27 -3.83 -6.25 -2.23
C LYS A 27 -5.34 -6.18 -1.99
N ARG A 28 -5.80 -6.79 -0.91
CA ARG A 28 -7.23 -6.80 -0.57
C ARG A 28 -7.74 -5.42 -0.21
N LYS A 29 -6.99 -4.67 0.58
CA LYS A 29 -7.38 -3.32 0.98
C LYS A 29 -7.38 -2.37 -0.20
N THR A 30 -6.43 -2.52 -1.10
CA THR A 30 -6.37 -1.70 -2.30
C THR A 30 -7.61 -1.90 -3.17
N ALA A 31 -8.00 -3.15 -3.38
CA ALA A 31 -9.20 -3.44 -4.15
C ALA A 31 -10.44 -2.84 -3.51
N HIS A 32 -10.55 -2.92 -2.18
CA HIS A 32 -11.68 -2.38 -1.45
C HIS A 32 -11.76 -0.86 -1.57
N VAL A 33 -10.63 -0.18 -1.43
CA VAL A 33 -10.59 1.28 -1.53
C VAL A 33 -10.93 1.75 -2.95
N PHE A 34 -10.46 1.03 -3.96
CA PHE A 34 -10.81 1.37 -5.34
C PHE A 34 -12.30 1.24 -5.62
N ASP A 35 -12.98 0.32 -4.93
CA ASP A 35 -14.42 0.18 -5.08
C ASP A 35 -15.20 1.31 -4.41
N GLU A 36 -14.70 1.81 -3.29
CA GLU A 36 -15.43 2.81 -2.51
C GLU A 36 -15.06 4.24 -2.86
N GLU A 37 -13.86 4.46 -3.35
CA GLU A 37 -13.33 5.79 -3.63
C GLU A 37 -12.94 5.91 -5.10
N GLU A 38 -13.09 7.11 -5.63
CA GLU A 38 -12.63 7.38 -6.98
C GLU A 38 -11.13 7.65 -6.96
N ILE A 39 -10.34 6.63 -7.24
CA ILE A 39 -8.88 6.71 -7.17
C ILE A 39 -8.31 6.89 -8.58
N ARG A 40 -7.47 7.89 -8.75
CA ARG A 40 -6.78 8.18 -10.01
C ARG A 40 -5.32 7.79 -9.97
N TYR A 41 -4.69 7.91 -8.81
CA TYR A 41 -3.27 7.65 -8.64
C TYR A 41 -3.04 6.80 -7.41
N LEU A 42 -2.14 5.85 -7.53
CA LEU A 42 -1.75 4.97 -6.44
C LEU A 42 -0.27 5.15 -6.18
N ILE A 43 0.07 5.48 -4.94
CA ILE A 43 1.44 5.71 -4.52
C ILE A 43 1.77 4.76 -3.38
N PHE A 44 2.90 4.07 -3.50
CA PHE A 44 3.42 3.24 -2.41
C PHE A 44 4.64 3.94 -1.81
N ASP A 45 4.57 4.24 -0.53
CA ASP A 45 5.68 4.87 0.18
C ASP A 45 6.51 3.78 0.85
N PHE A 46 7.71 3.57 0.34
CA PHE A 46 8.64 2.56 0.85
C PHE A 46 9.70 3.14 1.78
N SER A 47 9.52 4.37 2.25
CA SER A 47 10.56 5.05 3.02
C SER A 47 10.99 4.30 4.28
N LYS A 48 10.09 3.54 4.87
CA LYS A 48 10.38 2.75 6.07
C LYS A 48 10.66 1.29 5.78
N THR A 49 10.43 0.87 4.54
CA THR A 49 10.51 -0.53 4.19
C THR A 49 11.96 -0.96 3.98
N GLN A 50 12.33 -2.05 4.64
CA GLN A 50 13.64 -2.65 4.45
C GLN A 50 13.51 -3.79 3.47
N PHE A 51 14.24 -3.71 2.39
CA PHE A 51 14.23 -4.74 1.38
C PHE A 51 15.27 -5.79 1.75
N MET A 52 14.80 -7.02 1.90
CA MET A 52 15.70 -8.12 2.17
C MET A 52 16.35 -8.57 0.88
N ASP A 53 17.64 -8.75 0.95
CA ASP A 53 18.38 -9.26 -0.18
C ASP A 53 18.03 -10.73 -0.35
N SER A 54 17.41 -11.05 -1.44
CA SER A 54 16.92 -12.41 -1.68
C SER A 54 17.90 -13.24 -2.49
N SER A 55 19.14 -13.06 -2.22
CA SER A 55 20.19 -13.81 -2.89
C SER A 55 20.15 -15.30 -2.61
#